data_fa12e66c8e3f2b8b135e9865a1e8c436
#
_entry.id   fa12e66c8e3f2b8b135e9865a1e8c436
#
_cell.length_a   1.000
_cell.length_b   1.000
_cell.length_c   1.000
_cell.angle_alpha   90.00
_cell.angle_beta   90.00
_cell.angle_gamma   90.00
#
_symmetry.space_group_name_H-M   'P 1'
#
loop_
_entity.id
_entity.type
_entity.pdbx_description
1 polymer ?
#
loop_
_entity_poly.entity_id
_entity_poly.type
_entity_poly.pdbx_seq_one_letter_code
_entity_poly.pdbx_strand_id
1 'polypeptide(L)'
;IGLHFPDNDENLKDIDSAILLKQINNIMKEKNYRIVNLDSIIVIQKPKLRPHIDSIRDNIAKILEIEPELVNVKAKTEEKLGFTGDETGVKSYCVVLLEKDNVRKDFF
;
A
#
# COMPACT_ATOMS: atom_id res chain seq x y z
N ILE A 1 11.21 -0.88 5.45
CA ILE A 1 10.31 -1.19 6.59
C ILE A 1 11.08 -1.85 7.73
N GLY A 2 11.94 -2.82 7.44
CA GLY A 2 12.67 -3.54 8.47
C GLY A 2 13.55 -2.67 9.37
N LEU A 3 14.00 -1.53 8.89
CA LEU A 3 14.80 -0.61 9.70
C LEU A 3 13.93 0.15 10.69
N HIS A 4 12.76 0.61 10.26
CA HIS A 4 11.85 1.39 11.09
C HIS A 4 10.85 0.50 11.84
N PHE A 5 10.52 -0.64 11.27
CA PHE A 5 9.50 -1.56 11.79
C PHE A 5 10.04 -2.98 11.77
N PRO A 6 11.00 -3.32 12.67
CA PRO A 6 11.55 -4.68 12.69
C PRO A 6 10.49 -5.69 13.14
N ASP A 7 10.50 -6.88 12.52
CA ASP A 7 9.51 -7.92 12.76
C ASP A 7 9.47 -8.39 14.21
N ASN A 8 10.59 -8.27 14.92
CA ASN A 8 10.70 -8.73 16.30
C ASN A 8 10.36 -7.65 17.34
N ASP A 9 9.89 -6.50 16.90
CA ASP A 9 9.46 -5.43 17.80
C ASP A 9 8.05 -5.76 18.31
N GLU A 10 7.91 -5.99 19.60
CA GLU A 10 6.61 -6.33 20.18
C GLU A 10 5.62 -5.18 20.12
N ASN A 11 6.09 -3.94 19.98
CA ASN A 11 5.20 -2.79 19.80
C ASN A 11 4.47 -2.84 18.47
N LEU A 12 4.94 -3.64 17.53
CA LEU A 12 4.30 -3.81 16.21
C LEU A 12 3.38 -5.02 16.17
N LYS A 13 3.33 -5.79 17.26
CA LYS A 13 2.44 -6.93 17.33
C LYS A 13 0.99 -6.46 17.33
N ASP A 14 0.18 -7.05 16.46
CA ASP A 14 -1.24 -6.74 16.34
C ASP A 14 -1.53 -5.29 15.90
N ILE A 15 -0.53 -4.58 15.38
CA ILE A 15 -0.76 -3.24 14.87
C ILE A 15 -1.58 -3.31 13.57
N ASP A 16 -2.51 -2.38 13.41
CA ASP A 16 -3.29 -2.26 12.20
C ASP A 16 -2.40 -1.84 11.03
N SER A 17 -2.51 -2.53 9.90
CA SER A 17 -1.73 -2.21 8.69
C SER A 17 -1.95 -0.78 8.21
N ALA A 18 -3.14 -0.23 8.43
CA ALA A 18 -3.43 1.16 8.06
C ALA A 18 -2.57 2.13 8.86
N ILE A 19 -2.31 1.83 10.14
CA ILE A 19 -1.45 2.66 10.97
C ILE A 19 -0.02 2.60 10.47
N LEU A 20 0.47 1.41 10.10
CA LEU A 20 1.80 1.26 9.52
C LEU A 20 1.94 2.05 8.22
N LEU A 21 0.95 1.97 7.36
CA LEU A 21 0.97 2.69 6.09
C LEU A 21 1.01 4.20 6.32
N LYS A 22 0.24 4.69 7.29
CA LYS A 22 0.25 6.11 7.63
C LYS A 22 1.61 6.55 8.13
N GLN A 23 2.27 5.74 8.95
CA GLN A 23 3.59 6.07 9.48
C GLN A 23 4.64 6.07 8.36
N ILE A 24 4.57 5.11 7.44
CA ILE A 24 5.46 5.08 6.28
C ILE A 24 5.27 6.31 5.41
N ASN A 25 4.02 6.70 5.21
CA ASN A 25 3.70 7.91 4.44
C ASN A 25 4.32 9.15 5.08
N ASN A 26 4.26 9.26 6.40
CA ASN A 26 4.86 10.37 7.11
C ASN A 26 6.38 10.40 6.93
N ILE A 27 7.03 9.24 7.01
CA ILE A 27 8.48 9.12 6.79
C ILE A 27 8.83 9.59 5.37
N MET A 28 8.05 9.17 4.40
CA MET A 28 8.25 9.57 3.01
C MET A 28 8.18 11.10 2.85
N LYS A 29 7.17 11.71 3.47
CA LYS A 29 7.00 13.17 3.44
C LYS A 29 8.14 13.89 4.12
N GLU A 30 8.62 13.36 5.24
CA GLU A 30 9.78 13.95 5.95
C GLU A 30 11.03 13.97 5.08
N LYS A 31 11.13 13.02 4.16
CA LYS A 31 12.26 12.94 3.22
C LYS A 31 11.99 13.72 1.93
N ASN A 32 10.91 14.48 1.89
CA ASN A 32 10.54 15.33 0.77
C ASN A 32 10.19 14.55 -0.50
N TYR A 33 9.58 13.37 -0.34
CA TYR A 33 9.02 12.62 -1.45
C TYR A 33 7.52 12.74 -1.45
N ARG A 34 6.93 12.62 -2.62
CA ARG A 34 5.48 12.53 -2.79
C ARG A 34 5.15 11.41 -3.74
N ILE A 35 3.94 10.89 -3.61
CA ILE A 35 3.46 9.82 -4.48
C ILE A 35 2.91 10.45 -5.76
N VAL A 36 3.43 9.99 -6.90
CA VAL A 36 2.90 10.37 -8.20
C VAL A 36 1.72 9.44 -8.54
N ASN A 37 1.93 8.15 -8.41
CA ASN A 37 0.87 7.17 -8.57
C ASN A 37 1.27 5.85 -7.91
N LEU A 38 0.29 4.97 -7.79
CA LEU A 38 0.45 3.66 -7.14
C LEU A 38 -0.37 2.64 -7.92
N ASP A 39 0.25 1.51 -8.20
CA ASP A 39 -0.41 0.40 -8.86
C ASP A 39 -0.23 -0.84 -7.99
N SER A 40 -1.32 -1.53 -7.71
CA SER A 40 -1.28 -2.71 -6.85
C SER A 40 -2.09 -3.85 -7.43
N ILE A 41 -1.65 -5.07 -7.13
CA ILE A 41 -2.34 -6.29 -7.52
C ILE A 41 -2.48 -7.15 -6.27
N ILE A 42 -3.70 -7.60 -6.00
CA ILE A 42 -3.99 -8.54 -4.93
C ILE A 42 -4.32 -9.88 -5.56
N VAL A 43 -3.57 -10.91 -5.19
CA VAL A 43 -3.79 -12.27 -5.68
C VAL A 43 -4.41 -13.08 -4.57
N ILE A 44 -5.65 -13.49 -4.75
CA ILE A 44 -6.41 -14.20 -3.73
C ILE A 44 -7.49 -15.04 -4.40
N GLN A 45 -7.70 -16.27 -3.93
CA GLN A 45 -8.74 -17.12 -4.48
C GLN A 45 -10.12 -16.73 -3.93
N LYS A 46 -10.19 -16.53 -2.64
CA LYS A 46 -11.41 -16.11 -1.95
C LYS A 46 -11.08 -15.17 -0.80
N PRO A 47 -11.95 -14.23 -0.47
CA PRO A 47 -13.21 -13.88 -1.16
C PRO A 47 -12.95 -13.16 -2.47
N LYS A 48 -13.99 -13.03 -3.29
CA LYS A 48 -13.90 -12.21 -4.50
C LYS A 48 -13.81 -10.75 -4.08
N LEU A 49 -12.77 -10.07 -4.55
CA LEU A 49 -12.52 -8.68 -4.16
C LEU A 49 -13.13 -7.65 -5.09
N ARG A 50 -13.60 -8.08 -6.28
CA ARG A 50 -14.15 -7.14 -7.26
C ARG A 50 -15.18 -6.16 -6.67
N PRO A 51 -16.14 -6.61 -5.85
CA PRO A 51 -17.12 -5.68 -5.25
C PRO A 51 -16.49 -4.69 -4.28
N HIS A 52 -15.27 -4.94 -3.83
CA HIS A 52 -14.62 -4.12 -2.80
C HIS A 52 -13.47 -3.28 -3.33
N ILE A 53 -13.15 -3.37 -4.63
CA ILE A 53 -11.99 -2.70 -5.21
C ILE A 53 -12.07 -1.19 -5.00
N ASP A 54 -13.22 -0.59 -5.26
CA ASP A 54 -13.38 0.85 -5.11
C ASP A 54 -13.19 1.30 -3.66
N SER A 55 -13.73 0.53 -2.71
CA SER A 55 -13.56 0.83 -1.29
C SER A 55 -12.10 0.70 -0.85
N ILE A 56 -11.39 -0.32 -1.35
CA ILE A 56 -9.97 -0.51 -1.05
C ILE A 56 -9.16 0.66 -1.60
N ARG A 57 -9.40 1.03 -2.84
CA ARG A 57 -8.73 2.17 -3.47
C ARG A 57 -8.96 3.45 -2.69
N ASP A 58 -10.20 3.73 -2.36
CA ASP A 58 -10.55 4.97 -1.66
C ASP A 58 -9.94 5.02 -0.27
N ASN A 59 -9.89 3.88 0.41
CA ASN A 59 -9.28 3.81 1.74
C ASN A 59 -7.77 4.03 1.68
N ILE A 60 -7.09 3.42 0.71
CA ILE A 60 -5.65 3.63 0.51
C ILE A 60 -5.37 5.10 0.20
N ALA A 61 -6.15 5.69 -0.70
CA ALA A 61 -5.98 7.09 -1.06
C ALA A 61 -6.17 8.01 0.15
N LYS A 62 -7.16 7.71 0.98
CA LYS A 62 -7.41 8.48 2.19
C LYS A 62 -6.25 8.38 3.17
N ILE A 63 -5.72 7.18 3.39
CA ILE A 63 -4.59 6.99 4.31
C ILE A 63 -3.36 7.73 3.79
N LEU A 64 -3.11 7.67 2.49
CA LEU A 64 -1.95 8.31 1.87
C LEU A 64 -2.17 9.79 1.58
N GLU A 65 -3.39 10.28 1.77
CA GLU A 65 -3.74 11.69 1.53
C GLU A 65 -3.50 12.11 0.09
N ILE A 66 -3.88 11.24 -0.85
CA ILE A 66 -3.77 11.50 -2.29
C ILE A 66 -5.12 11.27 -2.95
N GLU A 67 -5.25 11.78 -4.18
CA GLU A 67 -6.47 11.60 -4.96
C GLU A 67 -6.67 10.14 -5.34
N PRO A 68 -7.89 9.61 -5.26
CA PRO A 68 -8.14 8.20 -5.57
C PRO A 68 -7.73 7.78 -6.99
N GLU A 69 -7.80 8.68 -7.96
CA GLU A 69 -7.39 8.34 -9.32
C GLU A 69 -5.90 8.06 -9.47
N LEU A 70 -5.10 8.39 -8.46
CA LEU A 70 -3.68 8.06 -8.43
C LEU A 70 -3.41 6.63 -7.92
N VAL A 71 -4.45 5.96 -7.43
CA VAL A 71 -4.35 4.62 -6.85
C VAL A 71 -5.08 3.65 -7.76
N ASN A 72 -4.37 2.64 -8.24
CA ASN A 72 -4.97 1.57 -9.01
C ASN A 72 -4.88 0.26 -8.21
N VAL A 73 -6.00 -0.42 -8.08
CA VAL A 73 -6.08 -1.69 -7.34
C VAL A 73 -6.73 -2.72 -8.26
N LYS A 74 -6.02 -3.82 -8.46
CA LYS A 74 -6.50 -4.95 -9.25
C LYS A 74 -6.52 -6.19 -8.38
N ALA A 75 -7.45 -7.07 -8.65
CA ALA A 75 -7.52 -8.36 -7.98
C ALA A 75 -7.52 -9.46 -9.05
N LYS A 76 -6.83 -10.54 -8.75
CA LYS A 76 -6.82 -11.71 -9.63
C LYS A 76 -6.70 -12.99 -8.81
N THR A 77 -6.95 -14.12 -9.45
CA THR A 77 -6.74 -15.42 -8.86
C THR A 77 -5.56 -16.11 -9.53
N GLU A 78 -5.02 -17.13 -8.86
CA GLU A 78 -4.02 -18.02 -9.45
C GLU A 78 -4.70 -19.23 -10.10
N GLU A 79 -5.99 -19.18 -10.31
CA GLU A 79 -6.78 -20.25 -10.92
C GLU A 79 -6.61 -21.58 -10.18
N LYS A 80 -6.58 -21.52 -8.85
CA LYS A 80 -6.43 -22.66 -7.94
C LYS A 80 -5.06 -23.32 -8.01
N LEU A 81 -4.04 -22.54 -8.37
CA LEU A 81 -2.65 -23.00 -8.38
C LEU A 81 -1.89 -22.35 -7.24
N GLY A 82 -0.97 -23.14 -6.62
CA GLY A 82 -0.16 -22.65 -5.53
C GLY A 82 -0.96 -22.35 -4.26
N PHE A 83 -0.32 -21.69 -3.29
CA PHE A 83 -0.96 -21.48 -1.99
C PHE A 83 -2.13 -20.49 -2.06
N THR A 84 -2.09 -19.53 -2.98
CA THR A 84 -3.22 -18.61 -3.18
C THR A 84 -4.35 -19.30 -3.93
N GLY A 85 -4.03 -20.19 -4.85
CA GLY A 85 -5.02 -20.98 -5.58
C GLY A 85 -5.72 -22.00 -4.72
N ASP A 86 -5.08 -22.45 -3.63
CA ASP A 86 -5.66 -23.38 -2.65
C ASP A 86 -6.49 -22.67 -1.60
N GLU A 87 -6.66 -21.36 -1.73
CA GLU A 87 -7.38 -20.54 -0.75
C GLU A 87 -6.67 -20.46 0.61
N THR A 88 -5.36 -20.79 0.63
CA THR A 88 -4.58 -20.83 1.86
C THR A 88 -3.81 -19.55 2.13
N GLY A 89 -3.82 -18.63 1.20
CA GLY A 89 -3.07 -17.39 1.38
C GLY A 89 -3.44 -16.31 0.39
N VAL A 90 -2.81 -15.16 0.58
CA VAL A 90 -2.97 -14.00 -0.26
C VAL A 90 -1.60 -13.41 -0.56
N LYS A 91 -1.41 -12.95 -1.78
CA LYS A 91 -0.21 -12.20 -2.18
C LYS A 91 -0.63 -10.81 -2.63
N SER A 92 0.22 -9.84 -2.41
CA SER A 92 0.01 -8.51 -2.98
C SER A 92 1.32 -7.97 -3.52
N TYR A 93 1.21 -7.21 -4.58
CA TYR A 93 2.34 -6.52 -5.20
C TYR A 93 1.95 -5.08 -5.39
N CYS A 94 2.90 -4.19 -5.14
CA CYS A 94 2.64 -2.77 -5.28
C CYS A 94 3.85 -2.09 -5.89
N VAL A 95 3.60 -1.23 -6.87
CA VAL A 95 4.62 -0.38 -7.46
C VAL A 95 4.18 1.06 -7.23
N VAL A 96 5.07 1.85 -6.66
CA VAL A 96 4.79 3.24 -6.33
C VAL A 96 5.82 4.10 -7.03
N LEU A 97 5.34 5.08 -7.77
CA LEU A 97 6.23 6.08 -8.37
C LEU A 97 6.27 7.28 -7.43
N LEU A 98 7.46 7.60 -6.97
CA LEU A 98 7.70 8.74 -6.10
C LEU A 98 8.42 9.83 -6.86
N GLU A 99 8.16 11.05 -6.48
CA GLU A 99 8.88 12.22 -6.97
C GLU A 99 9.44 12.96 -5.79
N LYS A 100 10.72 13.29 -5.87
CA LYS A 100 11.34 14.09 -4.83
C LYS A 100 10.95 15.54 -5.01
N ASP A 101 10.49 16.14 -3.93
CA ASP A 101 10.16 17.56 -3.93
C ASP A 101 11.44 18.36 -3.81
N ASN A 102 11.85 18.94 -4.93
CA ASN A 102 13.05 19.77 -5.00
C ASN A 102 12.76 21.25 -4.88
N VAL A 103 11.57 21.59 -4.43
CA VAL A 103 11.22 23.00 -4.25
C VAL A 103 12.18 23.62 -3.24
N ARG A 104 12.91 24.61 -3.67
CA ARG A 104 13.87 25.32 -2.86
C ARG A 104 13.17 26.37 -2.03
N LYS A 105 12.57 25.92 -0.94
CA LYS A 105 11.81 26.83 -0.08
C LYS A 105 12.68 27.93 0.52
N ASP A 106 13.96 27.68 0.63
CA ASP A 106 14.93 28.62 1.13
C ASP A 106 15.27 29.73 0.15
N PHE A 107 14.77 29.66 -1.07
CA PHE A 107 14.95 30.71 -2.07
C PHE A 107 13.78 31.69 -2.13
N PHE A 108 12.73 31.43 -1.36
CA PHE A 108 11.52 32.24 -1.47
C PHE A 108 11.11 32.82 -0.14
#